data_fee9547beb2d406afd1e1d5b743dbdc5
#
_entry.id   fee9547beb2d406afd1e1d5b743dbdc5
#
_cell.length_a   1.000
_cell.length_b   1.000
_cell.length_c   1.000
_cell.angle_alpha   90.00
_cell.angle_beta   90.00
_cell.angle_gamma   90.00
#
_symmetry.space_group_name_H-M   'P 1'
#
loop_
_entity.id
_entity.type
_entity.pdbx_description
1 polymer ?
#
loop_
_entity_poly.entity_id
_entity_poly.type
_entity_poly.pdbx_seq_one_letter_code
_entity_poly.pdbx_strand_id
1 'polypeptide(L)'
;FINFNYREKLQNQLHIFQRRLNKEIDYKVMLKKRVTELAMQLEVADLNLSNYWVKKINKKYAFDFVDGIGDDYDKVNTSEDNIRFLLNDKYINFIDSYVCFNKDKDEWYFAIDEEYFNGLSISYKKKYTIIPAHYCLCTVIEMGPLGQFNHECYEAAVMYAQDKGYHVQLPIRGIIRGRGYEGDHFKRYLEIQIPIIKNSQIA
;
A
#
# COMPACT_ATOMS: atom_id res chain seq x y z
N PHE A 1 -47.93 36.36 -0.73
CA PHE A 1 -47.58 34.94 -1.03
C PHE A 1 -46.10 34.81 -1.09
N ILE A 2 -45.40 34.59 0.07
CA ILE A 2 -44.00 34.22 0.11
C ILE A 2 -43.93 32.77 -0.35
N ASN A 3 -43.28 32.60 -1.48
CA ASN A 3 -43.24 31.43 -2.32
C ASN A 3 -42.76 30.20 -1.51
N PHE A 4 -43.66 29.30 -1.12
CA PHE A 4 -43.40 28.03 -0.43
C PHE A 4 -42.28 27.26 -1.13
N ASN A 5 -42.18 27.42 -2.44
CA ASN A 5 -41.16 26.84 -3.31
C ASN A 5 -39.73 27.37 -3.04
N TYR A 6 -39.56 28.58 -2.50
CA TYR A 6 -38.25 29.17 -2.21
C TYR A 6 -37.63 28.55 -0.92
N ARG A 7 -38.45 28.37 0.12
CA ARG A 7 -38.02 27.81 1.38
C ARG A 7 -37.58 26.35 1.22
N GLU A 8 -38.35 25.56 0.49
CA GLU A 8 -38.02 24.15 0.20
C GLU A 8 -36.74 24.03 -0.62
N LYS A 9 -36.59 24.90 -1.64
CA LYS A 9 -35.39 24.98 -2.48
C LYS A 9 -34.15 25.33 -1.67
N LEU A 10 -34.25 26.27 -0.73
CA LEU A 10 -33.17 26.65 0.16
C LEU A 10 -32.82 25.51 1.14
N GLN A 11 -33.81 24.85 1.73
CA GLN A 11 -33.58 23.68 2.60
C GLN A 11 -32.84 22.56 1.85
N ASN A 12 -33.25 22.26 0.62
CA ASN A 12 -32.59 21.25 -0.21
C ASN A 12 -31.15 21.63 -0.52
N GLN A 13 -30.86 22.90 -0.83
CA GLN A 13 -29.50 23.38 -1.02
C GLN A 13 -28.63 23.24 0.24
N LEU A 14 -29.16 23.60 1.41
CA LEU A 14 -28.48 23.46 2.69
C LEU A 14 -28.18 21.98 3.02
N HIS A 15 -29.10 21.07 2.75
CA HIS A 15 -28.86 19.64 2.91
C HIS A 15 -27.79 19.10 1.95
N ILE A 16 -27.77 19.56 0.70
CA ILE A 16 -26.69 19.18 -0.27
C ILE A 16 -25.35 19.70 0.24
N PHE A 17 -25.30 20.96 0.70
CA PHE A 17 -24.08 21.54 1.24
C PHE A 17 -23.58 20.80 2.50
N GLN A 18 -24.48 20.49 3.42
CA GLN A 18 -24.15 19.71 4.62
C GLN A 18 -23.57 18.33 4.27
N ARG A 19 -24.19 17.61 3.32
CA ARG A 19 -23.65 16.31 2.85
C ARG A 19 -22.26 16.45 2.25
N ARG A 20 -22.01 17.53 1.51
CA ARG A 20 -20.69 17.81 0.92
C ARG A 20 -19.65 18.06 2.01
N LEU A 21 -19.97 18.88 2.99
CA LEU A 21 -19.10 19.15 4.15
C LEU A 21 -18.78 17.88 4.94
N ASN A 22 -19.78 17.06 5.21
CA ASN A 22 -19.57 15.79 5.93
C ASN A 22 -18.58 14.89 5.16
N LYS A 23 -18.76 14.74 3.84
CA LYS A 23 -17.80 13.96 3.01
C LYS A 23 -16.37 14.53 3.03
N GLU A 24 -16.23 15.85 3.08
CA GLU A 24 -14.92 16.50 3.18
C GLU A 24 -14.29 16.26 4.55
N ILE A 25 -15.07 16.34 5.62
CA ILE A 25 -14.63 16.01 6.99
C ILE A 25 -14.17 14.56 7.06
N ASP A 26 -14.98 13.62 6.58
CA ASP A 26 -14.65 12.19 6.57
C ASP A 26 -13.33 11.93 5.81
N TYR A 27 -13.15 12.55 4.65
CA TYR A 27 -11.91 12.46 3.89
C TYR A 27 -10.70 12.99 4.69
N LYS A 28 -10.83 14.16 5.33
CA LYS A 28 -9.74 14.75 6.12
C LYS A 28 -9.39 13.90 7.36
N VAL A 29 -10.38 13.28 7.97
CA VAL A 29 -10.16 12.34 9.09
C VAL A 29 -9.35 11.12 8.61
N MET A 30 -9.73 10.51 7.49
CA MET A 30 -8.98 9.40 6.90
C MET A 30 -7.56 9.82 6.51
N LEU A 31 -7.40 10.99 5.90
CA LEU A 31 -6.09 11.50 5.50
C LEU A 31 -5.19 11.73 6.73
N LYS A 32 -5.72 12.31 7.81
CA LYS A 32 -4.98 12.48 9.06
C LYS A 32 -4.52 11.13 9.60
N LYS A 33 -5.42 10.14 9.66
CA LYS A 33 -5.09 8.77 10.08
C LYS A 33 -3.94 8.22 9.23
N ARG A 34 -4.05 8.32 7.90
CA ARG A 34 -3.05 7.83 6.97
C ARG A 34 -1.68 8.48 7.15
N VAL A 35 -1.63 9.80 7.31
CA VAL A 35 -0.39 10.54 7.58
C VAL A 35 0.26 10.06 8.87
N THR A 36 -0.54 9.85 9.93
CA THR A 36 -0.03 9.28 11.19
C THR A 36 0.54 7.88 10.99
N GLU A 37 -0.14 7.01 10.25
CA GLU A 37 0.35 5.66 9.92
C GLU A 37 1.66 5.71 9.14
N LEU A 38 1.77 6.59 8.14
CA LEU A 38 3.01 6.75 7.35
C LEU A 38 4.17 7.23 8.23
N ALA A 39 3.94 8.21 9.12
CA ALA A 39 4.97 8.66 10.05
C ALA A 39 5.45 7.52 10.96
N MET A 40 4.52 6.78 11.57
CA MET A 40 4.85 5.62 12.39
C MET A 40 5.59 4.52 11.59
N GLN A 41 5.25 4.31 10.33
CA GLN A 41 5.90 3.32 9.47
C GLN A 41 7.35 3.71 9.16
N LEU A 42 7.63 5.00 8.98
CA LEU A 42 9.00 5.50 8.80
C LEU A 42 9.83 5.30 10.07
N GLU A 43 9.30 5.67 11.24
CA GLU A 43 9.96 5.42 12.53
C GLU A 43 10.24 3.92 12.74
N VAL A 44 9.25 3.07 12.46
CA VAL A 44 9.40 1.60 12.55
C VAL A 44 10.45 1.09 11.56
N ALA A 45 10.54 1.66 10.35
CA ALA A 45 11.53 1.27 9.36
C ALA A 45 12.96 1.54 9.86
N ASP A 46 13.21 2.72 10.41
CA ASP A 46 14.53 3.05 10.97
C ASP A 46 14.91 2.17 12.16
N LEU A 47 13.98 1.94 13.09
CA LEU A 47 14.22 1.14 14.30
C LEU A 47 14.35 -0.37 14.02
N ASN A 48 13.76 -0.86 12.94
CA ASN A 48 13.68 -2.30 12.63
C ASN A 48 14.49 -2.69 11.39
N LEU A 49 15.44 -1.88 10.98
CA LEU A 49 16.37 -2.25 9.91
C LEU A 49 17.06 -3.57 10.29
N SER A 50 16.88 -4.59 9.45
CA SER A 50 17.37 -5.96 9.68
C SER A 50 16.79 -6.70 10.90
N ASN A 51 15.82 -6.15 11.62
CA ASN A 51 15.09 -6.84 12.66
C ASN A 51 13.86 -7.57 12.08
N TYR A 52 13.37 -8.57 12.79
CA TYR A 52 12.24 -9.39 12.36
C TYR A 52 11.08 -9.31 13.34
N TRP A 53 9.86 -9.16 12.82
CA TRP A 53 8.63 -9.20 13.61
C TRP A 53 7.49 -9.85 12.85
N VAL A 54 6.48 -10.34 13.57
CA VAL A 54 5.26 -10.89 12.98
C VAL A 54 4.15 -9.88 13.09
N LYS A 55 3.45 -9.62 11.98
CA LYS A 55 2.24 -8.79 11.98
C LYS A 55 1.16 -9.36 11.07
N LYS A 56 -0.07 -8.95 11.33
CA LYS A 56 -1.20 -9.19 10.43
C LYS A 56 -1.23 -8.11 9.36
N ILE A 57 -1.22 -8.52 8.11
CA ILE A 57 -1.45 -7.65 6.95
C ILE A 57 -2.95 -7.59 6.70
N ASN A 58 -3.50 -6.40 6.56
CA ASN A 58 -4.90 -6.20 6.25
C ASN A 58 -5.20 -6.58 4.80
N LYS A 59 -6.46 -6.84 4.50
CA LYS A 59 -6.94 -7.04 3.14
C LYS A 59 -6.70 -5.79 2.28
N LYS A 60 -6.25 -6.01 1.04
CA LYS A 60 -5.92 -4.95 0.09
C LYS A 60 -6.52 -5.22 -1.27
N TYR A 61 -6.69 -4.14 -2.01
CA TYR A 61 -7.06 -4.15 -3.42
C TYR A 61 -5.83 -3.71 -4.23
N ALA A 62 -5.30 -4.61 -5.06
CA ALA A 62 -4.12 -4.39 -5.87
C ALA A 62 -4.49 -4.18 -7.35
N PHE A 63 -3.77 -3.30 -8.01
CA PHE A 63 -4.03 -2.91 -9.40
C PHE A 63 -2.73 -2.45 -10.09
N ASP A 64 -2.78 -2.37 -11.42
CA ASP A 64 -1.69 -1.91 -12.29
C ASP A 64 -0.38 -2.68 -12.08
N PHE A 65 -0.45 -3.98 -12.37
CA PHE A 65 0.72 -4.85 -12.32
C PHE A 65 1.65 -4.59 -13.52
N VAL A 66 2.95 -4.49 -13.22
CA VAL A 66 4.02 -4.26 -14.19
C VAL A 66 5.14 -5.24 -13.91
N ASP A 67 5.53 -5.98 -14.93
CA ASP A 67 6.68 -6.88 -14.86
C ASP A 67 8.01 -6.10 -14.85
N GLY A 68 9.01 -6.60 -14.13
CA GLY A 68 10.34 -6.02 -14.09
C GLY A 68 11.31 -6.90 -13.31
N ILE A 69 12.59 -6.57 -13.35
CA ILE A 69 13.62 -7.18 -12.49
C ILE A 69 14.26 -6.04 -11.70
N GLY A 70 14.16 -6.10 -10.38
CA GLY A 70 14.68 -5.05 -9.53
C GLY A 70 14.09 -3.67 -9.88
N ASP A 71 14.95 -2.72 -10.22
CA ASP A 71 14.54 -1.36 -10.61
C ASP A 71 14.32 -1.19 -12.13
N ASP A 72 14.56 -2.23 -12.92
CA ASP A 72 14.34 -2.20 -14.36
C ASP A 72 12.91 -2.65 -14.66
N TYR A 73 12.04 -1.69 -14.84
CA TYR A 73 10.65 -1.93 -15.20
C TYR A 73 10.51 -1.99 -16.69
N ASP A 74 9.80 -2.98 -17.19
CA ASP A 74 9.33 -2.95 -18.57
C ASP A 74 8.56 -1.64 -18.80
N LYS A 75 8.76 -1.04 -19.97
CA LYS A 75 8.12 0.23 -20.32
C LYS A 75 6.64 0.12 -20.09
N VAL A 76 6.21 0.80 -19.03
CA VAL A 76 4.86 0.71 -18.48
C VAL A 76 3.86 1.10 -19.55
N ASN A 77 3.15 0.15 -20.10
CA ASN A 77 1.96 0.38 -20.91
C ASN A 77 0.77 0.75 -20.01
N THR A 78 1.01 1.69 -19.09
CA THR A 78 -0.03 2.16 -18.18
C THR A 78 -1.02 2.99 -18.99
N SER A 79 -2.28 2.59 -19.01
CA SER A 79 -3.31 3.37 -19.70
C SER A 79 -3.44 4.76 -19.07
N GLU A 80 -3.80 5.75 -19.87
CA GLU A 80 -4.00 7.12 -19.41
C GLU A 80 -4.99 7.22 -18.24
N ASP A 81 -6.02 6.38 -18.22
CA ASP A 81 -7.00 6.31 -17.12
C ASP A 81 -6.36 5.85 -15.81
N ASN A 82 -5.40 4.94 -15.83
CA ASN A 82 -4.69 4.50 -14.64
C ASN A 82 -3.77 5.60 -14.11
N ILE A 83 -3.05 6.28 -14.99
CA ILE A 83 -2.22 7.43 -14.63
C ILE A 83 -3.08 8.49 -13.97
N ARG A 84 -4.22 8.83 -14.54
CA ARG A 84 -5.16 9.79 -13.96
C ARG A 84 -5.71 9.34 -12.60
N PHE A 85 -5.97 8.05 -12.42
CA PHE A 85 -6.40 7.51 -11.13
C PHE A 85 -5.29 7.62 -10.09
N LEU A 86 -4.06 7.19 -10.42
CA LEU A 86 -2.91 7.24 -9.52
C LEU A 86 -2.53 8.66 -9.11
N LEU A 87 -2.59 9.61 -10.05
CA LEU A 87 -2.26 11.02 -9.81
C LEU A 87 -3.44 11.82 -9.23
N ASN A 88 -4.58 11.20 -8.97
CA ASN A 88 -5.70 11.89 -8.36
C ASN A 88 -5.38 12.25 -6.91
N ASP A 89 -5.36 13.54 -6.60
CA ASP A 89 -5.04 14.08 -5.27
C ASP A 89 -5.86 13.46 -4.13
N LYS A 90 -7.06 12.97 -4.47
CA LYS A 90 -7.94 12.32 -3.50
C LYS A 90 -7.44 10.92 -3.10
N TYR A 91 -6.76 10.21 -3.98
CA TYR A 91 -6.42 8.80 -3.78
C TYR A 91 -4.93 8.54 -3.56
N ILE A 92 -4.05 9.34 -4.16
CA ILE A 92 -2.61 9.13 -4.18
C ILE A 92 -2.00 8.89 -2.79
N ASN A 93 -2.50 9.61 -1.78
CA ASN A 93 -2.00 9.50 -0.41
C ASN A 93 -2.34 8.16 0.28
N PHE A 94 -3.26 7.38 -0.28
CA PHE A 94 -3.72 6.09 0.28
C PHE A 94 -3.18 4.89 -0.49
N ILE A 95 -2.40 5.13 -1.53
CA ILE A 95 -1.87 4.11 -2.42
C ILE A 95 -0.42 3.81 -2.02
N ASP A 96 -0.13 2.53 -1.84
CA ASP A 96 1.21 2.03 -1.57
C ASP A 96 1.78 1.34 -2.81
N SER A 97 3.11 1.42 -3.00
CA SER A 97 3.84 0.69 -4.04
C SER A 97 4.38 -0.61 -3.48
N TYR A 98 4.09 -1.69 -4.17
CA TYR A 98 4.46 -3.05 -3.82
C TYR A 98 5.31 -3.69 -4.90
N VAL A 99 6.14 -4.62 -4.50
CA VAL A 99 6.78 -5.62 -5.35
C VAL A 99 6.35 -7.01 -4.91
N CYS A 100 6.03 -7.88 -5.84
CA CYS A 100 5.81 -9.30 -5.65
C CYS A 100 7.01 -10.05 -6.21
N PHE A 101 7.74 -10.75 -5.37
CA PHE A 101 8.91 -11.50 -5.77
C PHE A 101 8.49 -12.83 -6.37
N ASN A 102 8.83 -13.04 -7.61
CA ASN A 102 8.64 -14.29 -8.33
C ASN A 102 10.01 -14.83 -8.77
N LYS A 103 10.10 -16.13 -9.07
CA LYS A 103 11.36 -16.81 -9.35
C LYS A 103 12.17 -16.19 -10.50
N ASP A 104 11.49 -15.77 -11.56
CA ASP A 104 12.15 -15.33 -12.79
C ASP A 104 12.07 -13.81 -13.02
N LYS A 105 11.10 -13.15 -12.40
CA LYS A 105 10.86 -11.70 -12.53
C LYS A 105 10.02 -11.18 -11.39
N ASP A 106 10.19 -9.91 -11.06
CA ASP A 106 9.34 -9.23 -10.10
C ASP A 106 8.10 -8.66 -10.78
N GLU A 107 7.04 -8.53 -10.00
CA GLU A 107 5.82 -7.89 -10.44
C GLU A 107 5.55 -6.68 -9.54
N TRP A 108 5.68 -5.49 -10.09
CA TRP A 108 5.38 -4.26 -9.37
C TRP A 108 3.91 -3.90 -9.51
N TYR A 109 3.31 -3.40 -8.44
CA TYR A 109 1.92 -3.01 -8.45
C TYR A 109 1.61 -1.97 -7.38
N PHE A 110 0.43 -1.36 -7.50
CA PHE A 110 -0.12 -0.47 -6.51
C PHE A 110 -1.21 -1.17 -5.71
N ALA A 111 -1.31 -0.85 -4.42
CA ALA A 111 -2.37 -1.39 -3.60
C ALA A 111 -2.90 -0.36 -2.59
N ILE A 112 -4.15 -0.54 -2.21
CA ILE A 112 -4.84 0.27 -1.21
C ILE A 112 -5.49 -0.64 -0.18
N ASP A 113 -5.43 -0.27 1.10
CA ASP A 113 -6.10 -0.99 2.15
C ASP A 113 -7.63 -0.95 1.99
N GLU A 114 -8.31 -2.05 2.33
CA GLU A 114 -9.77 -2.18 2.22
C GLU A 114 -10.51 -1.03 2.93
N GLU A 115 -10.02 -0.62 4.08
CA GLU A 115 -10.60 0.50 4.84
C GLU A 115 -10.67 1.77 4.00
N TYR A 116 -9.55 2.14 3.36
CA TYR A 116 -9.48 3.35 2.54
C TYR A 116 -10.21 3.17 1.21
N PHE A 117 -10.14 1.98 0.61
CA PHE A 117 -10.86 1.68 -0.62
C PHE A 117 -12.36 1.90 -0.45
N ASN A 118 -12.93 1.37 0.62
CA ASN A 118 -14.35 1.51 0.95
C ASN A 118 -14.70 2.94 1.41
N GLY A 119 -13.89 3.52 2.32
CA GLY A 119 -14.15 4.84 2.89
C GLY A 119 -14.11 5.96 1.86
N LEU A 120 -13.23 5.86 0.86
CA LEU A 120 -13.16 6.81 -0.24
C LEU A 120 -14.20 6.55 -1.33
N SER A 121 -14.98 5.48 -1.22
CA SER A 121 -15.94 5.04 -2.25
C SER A 121 -15.28 4.96 -3.62
N ILE A 122 -14.11 4.32 -3.68
CA ILE A 122 -13.35 4.20 -4.92
C ILE A 122 -14.12 3.35 -5.91
N SER A 123 -14.50 3.97 -7.04
CA SER A 123 -15.06 3.27 -8.19
C SER A 123 -13.96 3.06 -9.21
N TYR A 124 -13.25 1.96 -9.09
CA TYR A 124 -12.23 1.57 -10.07
C TYR A 124 -12.88 0.75 -11.18
N LYS A 125 -12.83 1.26 -12.40
CA LYS A 125 -13.51 0.64 -13.56
C LYS A 125 -12.81 -0.60 -14.09
N LYS A 126 -11.55 -0.82 -13.69
CA LYS A 126 -10.76 -1.97 -14.13
C LYS A 126 -10.76 -3.08 -13.11
N LYS A 127 -10.26 -4.23 -13.53
CA LYS A 127 -10.09 -5.41 -12.68
C LYS A 127 -9.00 -5.13 -11.64
N TYR A 128 -9.30 -5.38 -10.39
CA TYR A 128 -8.33 -5.41 -9.29
C TYR A 128 -8.21 -6.83 -8.74
N THR A 129 -7.05 -7.12 -8.16
CA THR A 129 -6.79 -8.37 -7.45
C THR A 129 -6.98 -8.15 -5.96
N ILE A 130 -7.66 -9.07 -5.29
CA ILE A 130 -7.82 -9.02 -3.83
C ILE A 130 -6.66 -9.77 -3.19
N ILE A 131 -5.93 -9.08 -2.33
CA ILE A 131 -4.94 -9.68 -1.43
C ILE A 131 -5.65 -9.88 -0.09
N PRO A 132 -5.95 -11.13 0.33
CA PRO A 132 -6.64 -11.39 1.58
C PRO A 132 -5.78 -11.01 2.79
N ALA A 133 -6.43 -10.77 3.93
CA ALA A 133 -5.72 -10.56 5.17
C ALA A 133 -4.99 -11.85 5.60
N HIS A 134 -3.73 -11.71 6.03
CA HIS A 134 -2.88 -12.84 6.44
C HIS A 134 -1.79 -12.39 7.41
N TYR A 135 -1.10 -13.34 8.05
CA TYR A 135 0.06 -13.04 8.88
C TYR A 135 1.34 -13.12 8.05
N CYS A 136 2.25 -12.17 8.30
CA CYS A 136 3.58 -12.15 7.71
C CYS A 136 4.65 -12.06 8.79
N LEU A 137 5.77 -12.74 8.56
CA LEU A 137 7.04 -12.33 9.11
C LEU A 137 7.55 -11.15 8.27
N CYS A 138 7.94 -10.09 8.94
CA CYS A 138 8.37 -8.86 8.30
C CYS A 138 9.78 -8.49 8.72
N THR A 139 10.50 -7.82 7.82
CA THR A 139 11.76 -7.14 8.09
C THR A 139 11.88 -5.92 7.19
N VAL A 140 12.72 -4.95 7.55
CA VAL A 140 13.04 -3.81 6.69
C VAL A 140 14.47 -3.92 6.21
N ILE A 141 14.67 -3.66 4.94
CA ILE A 141 15.99 -3.57 4.32
C ILE A 141 16.17 -2.23 3.62
N GLU A 142 17.41 -1.80 3.47
CA GLU A 142 17.76 -0.70 2.57
C GLU A 142 17.94 -1.24 1.17
N MET A 143 17.21 -0.66 0.20
CA MET A 143 17.23 -1.11 -1.22
C MET A 143 18.46 -0.61 -1.99
N GLY A 144 19.22 0.31 -1.42
CA GLY A 144 20.29 1.01 -2.11
C GLY A 144 19.78 2.06 -3.13
N PRO A 145 20.70 2.69 -3.89
CA PRO A 145 20.39 3.64 -4.94
C PRO A 145 19.54 3.03 -6.06
N LEU A 146 18.95 3.89 -6.91
CA LEU A 146 18.23 3.44 -8.09
C LEU A 146 19.17 2.65 -9.02
N GLY A 147 18.65 1.55 -9.57
CA GLY A 147 19.40 0.63 -10.42
C GLY A 147 20.27 -0.39 -9.68
N GLN A 148 20.25 -0.39 -8.34
CA GLN A 148 21.03 -1.33 -7.52
C GLN A 148 20.16 -2.25 -6.66
N PHE A 149 18.85 -2.25 -6.87
CA PHE A 149 17.97 -3.14 -6.13
C PHE A 149 18.23 -4.60 -6.46
N ASN A 150 18.52 -5.40 -5.42
CA ASN A 150 18.77 -6.82 -5.57
C ASN A 150 17.44 -7.59 -5.49
N HIS A 151 17.10 -8.32 -6.55
CA HIS A 151 15.95 -9.22 -6.62
C HIS A 151 15.93 -10.25 -5.49
N GLU A 152 17.11 -10.80 -5.08
CA GLU A 152 17.23 -11.84 -4.06
C GLU A 152 17.19 -11.30 -2.62
N CYS A 153 16.91 -10.02 -2.44
CA CYS A 153 16.96 -9.35 -1.13
C CYS A 153 16.06 -9.97 -0.04
N TYR A 154 15.09 -10.78 -0.42
CA TYR A 154 14.17 -11.46 0.50
C TYR A 154 14.71 -12.82 1.03
N GLU A 155 15.74 -13.39 0.42
CA GLU A 155 16.20 -14.78 0.74
C GLU A 155 16.64 -14.92 2.18
N ALA A 156 17.39 -13.97 2.70
CA ALA A 156 17.82 -14.00 4.10
C ALA A 156 16.62 -14.03 5.08
N ALA A 157 15.56 -13.34 4.74
CA ALA A 157 14.34 -13.32 5.55
C ALA A 157 13.55 -14.64 5.43
N VAL A 158 13.58 -15.30 4.28
CA VAL A 158 13.00 -16.64 4.10
C VAL A 158 13.76 -17.66 4.94
N MET A 159 15.09 -17.65 4.88
CA MET A 159 15.93 -18.55 5.71
C MET A 159 15.64 -18.34 7.20
N TYR A 160 15.59 -17.09 7.66
CA TYR A 160 15.23 -16.79 9.04
C TYR A 160 13.84 -17.32 9.43
N ALA A 161 12.83 -17.17 8.55
CA ALA A 161 11.49 -17.71 8.80
C ALA A 161 11.52 -19.22 8.97
N GLN A 162 12.24 -19.94 8.11
CA GLN A 162 12.39 -21.40 8.16
C GLN A 162 13.13 -21.86 9.43
N ASP A 163 14.21 -21.19 9.79
CA ASP A 163 14.97 -21.48 11.02
C ASP A 163 14.12 -21.28 12.29
N LYS A 164 13.18 -20.37 12.27
CA LYS A 164 12.20 -20.15 13.35
C LYS A 164 11.00 -21.11 13.30
N GLY A 165 11.00 -22.05 12.37
CA GLY A 165 9.95 -23.07 12.24
C GLY A 165 8.64 -22.53 11.64
N TYR A 166 8.66 -21.42 10.91
CA TYR A 166 7.49 -20.97 10.16
C TYR A 166 7.38 -21.70 8.83
N HIS A 167 6.17 -22.05 8.46
CA HIS A 167 5.88 -22.49 7.09
C HIS A 167 5.67 -21.27 6.21
N VAL A 168 6.61 -21.03 5.28
CA VAL A 168 6.58 -19.91 4.34
C VAL A 168 5.60 -20.20 3.23
N GLN A 169 4.73 -19.23 2.94
CA GLN A 169 3.81 -19.26 1.82
C GLN A 169 4.22 -18.25 0.73
N LEU A 170 3.79 -18.49 -0.48
CA LEU A 170 3.95 -17.57 -1.60
C LEU A 170 2.65 -16.79 -1.87
N PRO A 171 2.73 -15.65 -2.51
CA PRO A 171 3.97 -14.95 -2.92
C PRO A 171 4.55 -14.10 -1.79
N ILE A 172 5.88 -13.94 -1.80
CA ILE A 172 6.60 -12.99 -0.95
C ILE A 172 6.42 -11.59 -1.54
N ARG A 173 6.27 -10.60 -0.70
CA ARG A 173 6.03 -9.21 -1.13
C ARG A 173 6.97 -8.24 -0.44
N GLY A 174 7.26 -7.14 -1.11
CA GLY A 174 7.88 -5.96 -0.53
C GLY A 174 6.96 -4.75 -0.65
N ILE A 175 7.02 -3.85 0.30
CA ILE A 175 6.34 -2.55 0.25
C ILE A 175 7.35 -1.44 0.48
N ILE A 176 7.35 -0.44 -0.39
CA ILE A 176 8.20 0.74 -0.22
C ILE A 176 7.67 1.56 0.96
N ARG A 177 8.48 1.68 2.02
CA ARG A 177 8.13 2.42 3.24
C ARG A 177 8.61 3.86 3.23
N GLY A 178 9.69 4.13 2.54
CA GLY A 178 10.21 5.47 2.42
C GLY A 178 11.31 5.57 1.39
N ARG A 179 11.49 6.76 0.89
CA ARG A 179 12.62 7.14 0.04
C ARG A 179 12.95 8.60 0.28
N GLY A 180 14.23 8.91 0.32
CA GLY A 180 14.69 10.26 0.58
C GLY A 180 16.19 10.38 0.56
N TYR A 181 16.69 11.57 0.80
CA TYR A 181 18.11 11.84 0.90
C TYR A 181 18.52 11.94 2.37
N GLU A 182 19.59 11.26 2.73
CA GLU A 182 20.30 11.45 3.98
C GLU A 182 21.70 12.00 3.61
N GLY A 183 21.88 13.32 3.78
CA GLY A 183 23.01 14.03 3.16
C GLY A 183 22.92 13.91 1.63
N ASP A 184 24.00 13.46 1.00
CA ASP A 184 24.09 13.25 -0.46
C ASP A 184 23.66 11.84 -0.90
N HIS A 185 23.27 10.97 0.03
CA HIS A 185 22.91 9.58 -0.25
C HIS A 185 21.39 9.40 -0.37
N PHE A 186 20.96 8.90 -1.53
CA PHE A 186 19.55 8.53 -1.73
C PHE A 186 19.29 7.16 -1.11
N LYS A 187 18.42 7.12 -0.12
CA LYS A 187 18.02 5.90 0.58
C LYS A 187 16.59 5.51 0.26
N ARG A 188 16.35 4.22 0.20
CA ARG A 188 15.03 3.61 0.02
C ARG A 188 14.89 2.45 0.98
N TYR A 189 13.74 2.38 1.64
CA TYR A 189 13.43 1.32 2.60
C TYR A 189 12.32 0.44 2.06
N LEU A 190 12.57 -0.86 2.05
CA LEU A 190 11.62 -1.89 1.65
C LEU A 190 11.29 -2.77 2.84
N GLU A 191 10.02 -2.84 3.21
CA GLU A 191 9.54 -3.84 4.16
C GLU A 191 9.21 -5.12 3.39
N ILE A 192 9.98 -6.17 3.64
CA ILE A 192 9.73 -7.52 3.14
C ILE A 192 8.61 -8.14 3.97
N GLN A 193 7.64 -8.74 3.32
CA GLN A 193 6.48 -9.41 3.92
C GLN A 193 6.44 -10.87 3.45
N ILE A 194 6.78 -11.79 4.34
CA ILE A 194 6.78 -13.23 4.09
C ILE A 194 5.51 -13.82 4.69
N PRO A 195 4.53 -14.26 3.88
CA PRO A 195 3.34 -14.90 4.40
C PRO A 195 3.70 -16.19 5.14
N ILE A 196 3.19 -16.35 6.36
CA ILE A 196 3.55 -17.47 7.25
C ILE A 196 2.31 -18.14 7.83
N ILE A 197 2.43 -19.47 8.04
CA ILE A 197 1.54 -20.25 8.91
C ILE A 197 2.37 -20.74 10.09
N LYS A 198 1.84 -20.60 11.28
CA LYS A 198 2.46 -21.15 12.48
C LYS A 198 2.18 -22.64 12.57
N ASN A 199 3.18 -23.47 12.83
CA ASN A 199 3.03 -24.93 12.85
C ASN A 199 1.95 -25.47 13.83
N SER A 200 1.51 -24.65 14.80
CA SER A 200 0.41 -25.01 15.70
C SER A 200 -0.99 -24.91 15.09
N GLN A 201 -1.12 -24.51 13.81
CA GLN A 201 -2.41 -24.42 13.08
C GLN A 201 -2.53 -25.50 11.99
N ILE A 202 -1.57 -26.39 11.87
CA ILE A 202 -1.54 -27.51 10.88
C ILE A 202 -1.97 -28.85 11.53
N ALA A 203 -2.56 -28.81 12.71
CA ALA A 203 -3.08 -30.00 13.40
C ALA A 203 -4.61 -30.09 13.25
#